data_07eac2c8c7d48cb40d4094b7afae5883
#
_entry.id   07eac2c8c7d48cb40d4094b7afae5883
#
_cell.length_a   1.000
_cell.length_b   1.000
_cell.length_c   1.000
_cell.angle_alpha   90.00
_cell.angle_beta   90.00
_cell.angle_gamma   90.00
#
_symmetry.space_group_name_H-M   'P 1'
#
loop_
_entity.id
_entity.type
_entity.pdbx_description
1 polymer ?
#
loop_
_entity_poly.entity_id
_entity_poly.type
_entity_poly.pdbx_seq_one_letter_code
_entity_poly.pdbx_strand_id
1 'polypeptide(L)'
;MSRRTALAVSLLIGSALLASGCVTPYDIGNADPRVTPVEAAKDVTGMLNHTVAWGGLIAAAKNLRDKSELEVVGYPLDSENRPNPDAKPTGRFLVIQSGYLETADYAPGRLITVVGTVTETRRGMVGEANYVYPVVVATKWQLWPKPSVERREPGFHFGIGVGIIR
;
A
#
# COMPACT_ATOMS: atom_id res chain seq x y z
N MET A 1 -12.08 -52.92 5.47
CA MET A 1 -11.85 -51.62 6.05
C MET A 1 -12.88 -51.37 7.14
N SER A 2 -12.45 -51.26 8.40
CA SER A 2 -13.34 -51.13 9.57
C SER A 2 -14.03 -49.77 9.58
N ARG A 3 -15.31 -49.72 9.96
CA ARG A 3 -16.10 -48.47 10.11
C ARG A 3 -15.40 -47.42 10.99
N ARG A 4 -14.49 -47.83 11.85
CA ARG A 4 -13.69 -46.94 12.73
C ARG A 4 -12.60 -46.18 11.95
N THR A 5 -12.00 -46.76 10.91
CA THR A 5 -11.00 -46.10 10.05
C THR A 5 -11.65 -45.09 9.11
N ALA A 6 -12.85 -45.33 8.62
CA ALA A 6 -13.56 -44.36 7.78
C ALA A 6 -14.00 -43.11 8.55
N LEU A 7 -14.42 -43.23 9.82
CA LEU A 7 -14.76 -42.10 10.68
C LEU A 7 -13.53 -41.21 11.04
N ALA A 8 -12.38 -41.82 11.27
CA ALA A 8 -11.14 -41.08 11.57
C ALA A 8 -10.62 -40.28 10.39
N VAL A 9 -10.74 -40.79 9.15
CA VAL A 9 -10.32 -40.10 7.93
C VAL A 9 -11.26 -38.94 7.62
N SER A 10 -12.58 -39.08 7.84
CA SER A 10 -13.54 -37.97 7.65
C SER A 10 -13.32 -36.81 8.63
N LEU A 11 -12.89 -37.10 9.88
CA LEU A 11 -12.62 -36.07 10.88
C LEU A 11 -11.35 -35.28 10.57
N LEU A 12 -10.34 -35.91 9.98
CA LEU A 12 -9.07 -35.26 9.57
C LEU A 12 -9.26 -34.35 8.35
N ILE A 13 -10.12 -34.71 7.40
CA ILE A 13 -10.40 -33.89 6.21
C ILE A 13 -11.23 -32.64 6.58
N GLY A 14 -12.14 -32.74 7.55
CA GLY A 14 -12.96 -31.63 8.03
C GLY A 14 -12.15 -30.54 8.77
N SER A 15 -11.02 -30.89 9.38
CA SER A 15 -10.18 -29.94 10.14
C SER A 15 -9.25 -29.09 9.25
N ALA A 16 -9.00 -29.49 8.01
CA ALA A 16 -8.09 -28.79 7.10
C ALA A 16 -8.72 -27.58 6.37
N LEU A 17 -10.04 -27.41 6.44
CA LEU A 17 -10.78 -26.37 5.69
C LEU A 17 -11.01 -25.07 6.47
N LEU A 18 -10.54 -24.94 7.72
CA LEU A 18 -10.83 -23.78 8.57
C LEU A 18 -9.70 -22.72 8.64
N ALA A 19 -8.66 -22.86 7.84
CA ALA A 19 -7.55 -21.89 7.81
C ALA A 19 -7.70 -20.83 6.69
N SER A 20 -8.92 -20.37 6.39
CA SER A 20 -9.11 -19.18 5.57
C SER A 20 -8.78 -17.96 6.44
N GLY A 21 -7.52 -17.56 6.46
CA GLY A 21 -7.10 -16.30 7.11
C GLY A 21 -7.80 -15.12 6.42
N CYS A 22 -8.83 -14.56 7.05
CA CYS A 22 -9.45 -13.32 6.60
C CYS A 22 -8.43 -12.19 6.79
N VAL A 23 -7.88 -11.66 5.71
CA VAL A 23 -7.13 -10.41 5.75
C VAL A 23 -8.13 -9.29 6.01
N THR A 24 -7.93 -8.55 7.09
CA THR A 24 -8.79 -7.40 7.42
C THR A 24 -8.28 -6.19 6.63
N PRO A 25 -9.12 -5.53 5.79
CA PRO A 25 -8.75 -4.32 5.09
C PRO A 25 -8.31 -3.21 6.04
N TYR A 26 -7.39 -2.35 5.60
CA TYR A 26 -7.06 -1.14 6.35
C TYR A 26 -8.31 -0.26 6.49
N ASP A 27 -8.66 0.09 7.71
CA ASP A 27 -9.85 0.89 7.99
C ASP A 27 -9.68 2.33 7.48
N ILE A 28 -10.44 2.71 6.47
CA ILE A 28 -10.48 4.08 5.92
C ILE A 28 -11.65 4.91 6.49
N GLY A 29 -12.49 4.33 7.36
CA GLY A 29 -13.67 4.98 7.94
C GLY A 29 -14.65 5.46 6.86
N ASN A 30 -15.09 6.71 6.96
CA ASN A 30 -16.02 7.35 6.03
C ASN A 30 -15.30 8.10 4.88
N ALA A 31 -13.99 7.92 4.71
CA ALA A 31 -13.25 8.56 3.62
C ALA A 31 -13.68 7.98 2.26
N ASP A 32 -13.79 8.85 1.24
CA ASP A 32 -14.15 8.41 -0.11
C ASP A 32 -12.89 7.96 -0.89
N PRO A 33 -12.78 6.67 -1.24
CA PRO A 33 -11.67 6.17 -2.05
C PRO A 33 -11.87 6.35 -3.55
N ARG A 34 -13.06 6.79 -4.00
CA ARG A 34 -13.41 6.89 -5.43
C ARG A 34 -12.95 8.19 -6.05
N VAL A 35 -12.90 9.25 -5.27
CA VAL A 35 -12.38 10.55 -5.72
C VAL A 35 -10.89 10.43 -5.97
N THR A 36 -10.42 10.78 -7.13
CA THR A 36 -9.01 10.70 -7.50
C THR A 36 -8.26 12.02 -7.26
N PRO A 37 -6.93 11.99 -7.04
CA PRO A 37 -6.13 13.21 -6.96
C PRO A 37 -6.26 14.12 -8.19
N VAL A 38 -6.38 13.53 -9.40
CA VAL A 38 -6.59 14.31 -10.65
C VAL A 38 -7.92 15.04 -10.65
N GLU A 39 -8.99 14.42 -10.17
CA GLU A 39 -10.32 15.07 -10.06
C GLU A 39 -10.29 16.18 -9.03
N ALA A 40 -9.70 15.94 -7.86
CA ALA A 40 -9.54 16.97 -6.82
C ALA A 40 -8.67 18.15 -7.28
N ALA A 41 -7.67 17.93 -8.12
CA ALA A 41 -6.85 18.99 -8.69
C ALA A 41 -7.63 19.88 -9.68
N LYS A 42 -8.64 19.32 -10.37
CA LYS A 42 -9.49 20.05 -11.32
C LYS A 42 -10.58 20.88 -10.64
N ASP A 43 -11.13 20.36 -9.55
CA ASP A 43 -12.20 21.03 -8.79
C ASP A 43 -11.84 21.09 -7.30
N VAL A 44 -10.84 21.90 -6.99
CA VAL A 44 -10.40 22.08 -5.60
C VAL A 44 -11.51 22.68 -4.73
N THR A 45 -12.32 23.58 -5.27
CA THR A 45 -13.37 24.26 -4.51
C THR A 45 -14.45 23.28 -4.05
N GLY A 46 -14.86 22.37 -4.94
CA GLY A 46 -15.80 21.30 -4.61
C GLY A 46 -15.22 20.25 -3.68
N MET A 47 -13.89 20.12 -3.64
CA MET A 47 -13.20 19.11 -2.83
C MET A 47 -12.66 19.63 -1.48
N LEU A 48 -12.70 20.94 -1.24
CA LEU A 48 -12.27 21.50 0.05
C LEU A 48 -13.06 20.87 1.21
N ASN A 49 -12.33 20.48 2.26
CA ASN A 49 -12.85 19.82 3.45
C ASN A 49 -13.43 18.41 3.23
N HIS A 50 -13.34 17.85 2.02
CA HIS A 50 -13.68 16.46 1.79
C HIS A 50 -12.63 15.54 2.41
N THR A 51 -13.11 14.50 3.10
CA THR A 51 -12.24 13.43 3.61
C THR A 51 -12.10 12.36 2.55
N VAL A 52 -10.87 12.12 2.15
CA VAL A 52 -10.51 11.15 1.10
C VAL A 52 -9.61 10.06 1.63
N ALA A 53 -9.64 8.90 0.96
CA ALA A 53 -8.69 7.83 1.17
C ALA A 53 -7.88 7.65 -0.13
N TRP A 54 -6.64 8.13 -0.13
CA TRP A 54 -5.74 8.01 -1.27
C TRP A 54 -4.52 7.20 -0.92
N GLY A 55 -4.06 6.42 -1.88
CA GLY A 55 -2.84 5.66 -1.69
C GLY A 55 -1.95 5.68 -2.91
N GLY A 56 -0.70 5.30 -2.72
CA GLY A 56 0.26 5.30 -3.82
C GLY A 56 1.68 4.98 -3.41
N LEU A 57 2.59 5.26 -4.35
CA LEU A 57 4.04 5.18 -4.14
C LEU A 57 4.56 6.55 -3.70
N ILE A 58 5.30 6.58 -2.61
CA ILE A 58 6.03 7.77 -2.16
C ILE A 58 7.08 8.09 -3.23
N ALA A 59 7.04 9.31 -3.76
CA ALA A 59 8.02 9.83 -4.69
C ALA A 59 9.12 10.63 -3.97
N ALA A 60 8.72 11.39 -2.93
CA ALA A 60 9.64 12.15 -2.10
C ALA A 60 9.07 12.32 -0.69
N ALA A 61 9.97 12.47 0.28
CA ALA A 61 9.65 12.81 1.66
C ALA A 61 10.60 13.91 2.14
N LYS A 62 10.07 14.93 2.81
CA LYS A 62 10.88 15.99 3.40
C LYS A 62 10.28 16.46 4.72
N ASN A 63 11.14 16.75 5.68
CA ASN A 63 10.77 17.39 6.93
C ASN A 63 10.92 18.90 6.79
N LEU A 64 9.90 19.63 7.20
CA LEU A 64 9.88 21.07 7.34
C LEU A 64 9.99 21.41 8.84
N ARG A 65 9.89 22.71 9.21
CA ARG A 65 10.09 23.13 10.60
C ARG A 65 9.16 22.40 11.60
N ASP A 66 7.86 22.35 11.30
CA ASP A 66 6.83 21.85 12.23
C ASP A 66 5.98 20.72 11.64
N LYS A 67 6.29 20.29 10.43
CA LYS A 67 5.54 19.30 9.67
C LYS A 67 6.42 18.54 8.71
N SER A 68 5.92 17.40 8.26
CA SER A 68 6.51 16.64 7.17
C SER A 68 5.61 16.67 5.96
N GLU A 69 6.19 16.59 4.78
CA GLU A 69 5.51 16.56 3.50
C GLU A 69 5.97 15.35 2.71
N LEU A 70 4.99 14.57 2.21
CA LEU A 70 5.24 13.48 1.27
C LEU A 70 4.65 13.84 -0.09
N GLU A 71 5.40 13.62 -1.16
CA GLU A 71 4.86 13.57 -2.51
C GLU A 71 4.54 12.12 -2.84
N VAL A 72 3.31 11.87 -3.29
CA VAL A 72 2.82 10.52 -3.57
C VAL A 72 2.28 10.45 -4.99
N VAL A 73 2.70 9.44 -5.76
CA VAL A 73 2.07 9.03 -7.01
C VAL A 73 0.89 8.14 -6.67
N GLY A 74 -0.33 8.65 -6.88
CA GLY A 74 -1.56 7.96 -6.54
C GLY A 74 -1.87 6.79 -7.45
N TYR A 75 -2.41 5.73 -6.85
CA TYR A 75 -2.93 4.55 -7.53
C TYR A 75 -4.28 4.15 -6.95
N PRO A 76 -5.14 3.43 -7.71
CA PRO A 76 -6.37 2.88 -7.17
C PRO A 76 -6.08 1.99 -5.97
N LEU A 77 -6.99 1.99 -5.00
CA LEU A 77 -6.95 1.08 -3.87
C LEU A 77 -7.62 -0.25 -4.24
N ASP A 78 -7.04 -1.36 -3.76
CA ASP A 78 -7.64 -2.69 -3.85
C ASP A 78 -8.65 -2.97 -2.71
N SER A 79 -9.12 -4.20 -2.60
CA SER A 79 -10.07 -4.62 -1.57
C SER A 79 -9.54 -4.53 -0.14
N GLU A 80 -8.23 -4.44 0.04
CA GLU A 80 -7.57 -4.27 1.33
C GLU A 80 -7.29 -2.79 1.63
N ASN A 81 -7.73 -1.89 0.76
CA ASN A 81 -7.36 -0.47 0.74
C ASN A 81 -5.85 -0.23 0.58
N ARG A 82 -5.16 -1.16 -0.08
CA ARG A 82 -3.77 -1.05 -0.47
C ARG A 82 -3.66 -0.47 -1.88
N PRO A 83 -2.70 0.43 -2.16
CA PRO A 83 -2.48 0.93 -3.52
C PRO A 83 -2.04 -0.18 -4.46
N ASN A 84 -2.61 -0.20 -5.67
CA ASN A 84 -2.25 -1.15 -6.73
C ASN A 84 -1.36 -0.46 -7.79
N PRO A 85 -0.03 -0.56 -7.72
CA PRO A 85 0.88 0.09 -8.66
C PRO A 85 0.88 -0.52 -10.06
N ASP A 86 0.26 -1.68 -10.26
CA ASP A 86 0.09 -2.29 -11.59
C ASP A 86 -1.05 -1.64 -12.38
N ALA A 87 -1.89 -0.84 -11.72
CA ALA A 87 -2.95 -0.06 -12.35
C ALA A 87 -2.40 1.27 -12.89
N LYS A 88 -3.24 2.00 -13.66
CA LYS A 88 -2.89 3.35 -14.10
C LYS A 88 -2.85 4.32 -12.91
N PRO A 89 -1.85 5.22 -12.85
CA PRO A 89 -1.81 6.26 -11.82
C PRO A 89 -3.04 7.16 -11.86
N THR A 90 -3.53 7.55 -10.69
CA THR A 90 -4.69 8.43 -10.50
C THR A 90 -4.30 9.91 -10.31
N GLY A 91 -3.01 10.22 -10.47
CA GLY A 91 -2.43 11.55 -10.29
C GLY A 91 -1.42 11.59 -9.15
N ARG A 92 -0.93 12.81 -8.85
CA ARG A 92 -0.02 13.02 -7.72
C ARG A 92 -0.70 13.91 -6.69
N PHE A 93 -0.34 13.74 -5.44
CA PHE A 93 -0.84 14.57 -4.33
C PHE A 93 0.26 14.78 -3.30
N LEU A 94 0.09 15.83 -2.50
CA LEU A 94 0.94 16.11 -1.35
C LEU A 94 0.21 15.70 -0.08
N VAL A 95 0.93 15.05 0.82
CA VAL A 95 0.46 14.71 2.16
C VAL A 95 1.18 15.59 3.16
N ILE A 96 0.42 16.29 3.98
CA ILE A 96 0.94 17.07 5.10
C ILE A 96 0.65 16.31 6.39
N GLN A 97 1.69 16.11 7.16
CA GLN A 97 1.65 15.48 8.48
C GLN A 97 2.31 16.42 9.50
N SER A 98 1.66 16.65 10.65
CA SER A 98 2.25 17.39 11.75
C SER A 98 3.42 16.62 12.38
N GLY A 99 4.50 17.34 12.67
CA GLY A 99 5.69 16.76 13.29
C GLY A 99 6.65 16.12 12.29
N TYR A 100 7.64 15.44 12.85
CA TYR A 100 8.75 14.81 12.13
C TYR A 100 8.38 13.39 11.70
N LEU A 101 8.76 13.01 10.48
CA LEU A 101 8.75 11.62 9.98
C LEU A 101 10.18 11.15 9.75
N GLU A 102 10.46 9.89 10.11
CA GLU A 102 11.74 9.27 9.74
C GLU A 102 11.76 8.99 8.23
N THR A 103 12.46 9.83 7.47
CA THR A 103 12.44 9.79 6.00
C THR A 103 12.99 8.47 5.43
N ALA A 104 13.79 7.73 6.19
CA ALA A 104 14.28 6.41 5.80
C ALA A 104 13.14 5.38 5.71
N ASP A 105 12.13 5.49 6.57
CA ASP A 105 10.94 4.62 6.53
C ASP A 105 10.00 5.02 5.40
N TYR A 106 9.90 6.32 5.11
CA TYR A 106 9.09 6.91 4.06
C TYR A 106 9.87 7.15 2.75
N ALA A 107 10.84 6.30 2.49
CA ALA A 107 11.68 6.40 1.31
C ALA A 107 10.88 6.26 -0.01
N PRO A 108 11.37 6.82 -1.12
CA PRO A 108 10.78 6.64 -2.43
C PRO A 108 10.54 5.16 -2.77
N GLY A 109 9.41 4.87 -3.40
CA GLY A 109 9.00 3.51 -3.76
C GLY A 109 8.25 2.74 -2.66
N ARG A 110 8.08 3.31 -1.45
CA ARG A 110 7.21 2.71 -0.42
C ARG A 110 5.75 2.96 -0.73
N LEU A 111 4.92 1.95 -0.50
CA LEU A 111 3.47 2.06 -0.61
C LEU A 111 2.87 2.64 0.68
N ILE A 112 1.98 3.60 0.52
CA ILE A 112 1.25 4.25 1.61
C ILE A 112 -0.22 4.41 1.25
N THR A 113 -1.12 4.21 2.19
CA THR A 113 -2.52 4.66 2.12
C THR A 113 -2.73 5.73 3.18
N VAL A 114 -3.32 6.84 2.78
CA VAL A 114 -3.54 8.02 3.62
C VAL A 114 -5.03 8.32 3.66
N VAL A 115 -5.54 8.53 4.86
CA VAL A 115 -6.85 9.14 5.10
C VAL A 115 -6.62 10.54 5.58
N GLY A 116 -7.28 11.51 4.97
CA GLY A 116 -7.11 12.91 5.34
C GLY A 116 -8.08 13.83 4.62
N THR A 117 -7.96 15.11 4.93
CA THR A 117 -8.83 16.17 4.40
C THR A 117 -8.11 16.95 3.31
N VAL A 118 -8.77 17.16 2.18
CA VAL A 118 -8.29 18.04 1.12
C VAL A 118 -8.41 19.49 1.59
N THR A 119 -7.30 20.23 1.62
CA THR A 119 -7.25 21.59 2.18
C THR A 119 -6.94 22.66 1.16
N GLU A 120 -6.16 22.35 0.15
CA GLU A 120 -5.73 23.32 -0.87
C GLU A 120 -5.22 22.60 -2.12
N THR A 121 -4.88 23.36 -3.16
CA THR A 121 -3.98 22.89 -4.22
C THR A 121 -2.71 23.70 -4.20
N ARG A 122 -1.62 23.07 -4.62
CA ARG A 122 -0.32 23.71 -4.74
C ARG A 122 0.25 23.47 -6.13
N ARG A 123 0.75 24.56 -6.74
CA ARG A 123 1.48 24.47 -8.00
C ARG A 123 2.90 24.02 -7.75
N GLY A 124 3.39 23.14 -8.58
CA GLY A 124 4.77 22.65 -8.55
C GLY A 124 5.16 22.09 -9.91
N MET A 125 6.23 21.32 -9.94
CA MET A 125 6.76 20.72 -11.16
C MET A 125 6.97 19.22 -10.99
N VAL A 126 6.73 18.48 -12.07
CA VAL A 126 7.12 17.06 -12.21
C VAL A 126 8.10 17.02 -13.39
N GLY A 127 9.38 16.86 -13.07
CA GLY A 127 10.43 17.16 -14.05
C GLY A 127 10.32 18.62 -14.50
N GLU A 128 10.14 18.85 -15.81
CA GLU A 128 9.98 20.21 -16.38
C GLU A 128 8.50 20.61 -16.59
N ALA A 129 7.55 19.71 -16.26
CA ALA A 129 6.13 19.96 -16.48
C ALA A 129 5.48 20.64 -15.27
N ASN A 130 4.70 21.70 -15.50
CA ASN A 130 3.86 22.30 -14.47
C ASN A 130 2.79 21.30 -14.01
N TYR A 131 2.63 21.18 -12.71
CA TYR A 131 1.68 20.27 -12.10
C TYR A 131 0.90 20.94 -10.97
N VAL A 132 -0.39 20.59 -10.82
CA VAL A 132 -1.24 21.05 -9.73
C VAL A 132 -1.47 19.89 -8.78
N TYR A 133 -0.94 20.00 -7.58
CA TYR A 133 -1.05 19.00 -6.53
C TYR A 133 -2.21 19.33 -5.61
N PRO A 134 -3.23 18.47 -5.45
CA PRO A 134 -4.10 18.56 -4.30
C PRO A 134 -3.31 18.23 -3.04
N VAL A 135 -3.58 18.94 -1.95
CA VAL A 135 -2.91 18.79 -0.66
C VAL A 135 -3.87 18.19 0.32
N VAL A 136 -3.45 17.09 0.95
CA VAL A 136 -4.19 16.38 1.99
C VAL A 136 -3.48 16.52 3.33
N VAL A 137 -4.18 17.02 4.32
CA VAL A 137 -3.73 16.97 5.72
C VAL A 137 -4.14 15.60 6.28
N ALA A 138 -3.13 14.78 6.57
CA ALA A 138 -3.35 13.41 7.02
C ALA A 138 -3.94 13.36 8.44
N THR A 139 -4.94 12.52 8.64
CA THR A 139 -5.47 12.15 9.95
C THR A 139 -4.98 10.79 10.40
N LYS A 140 -4.85 9.85 9.46
CA LYS A 140 -4.23 8.54 9.67
C LYS A 140 -3.64 8.02 8.37
N TRP A 141 -2.68 7.11 8.47
CA TRP A 141 -2.09 6.45 7.31
C TRP A 141 -1.59 5.05 7.65
N GLN A 142 -1.44 4.24 6.60
CA GLN A 142 -0.83 2.92 6.63
C GLN A 142 0.37 2.90 5.70
N LEU A 143 1.56 2.70 6.25
CA LEU A 143 2.74 2.40 5.47
C LEU A 143 2.82 0.89 5.28
N TRP A 144 2.72 0.45 4.03
CA TRP A 144 2.69 -0.98 3.71
C TRP A 144 4.08 -1.61 3.81
N PRO A 145 4.17 -2.88 4.21
CA PRO A 145 5.43 -3.60 4.21
C PRO A 145 6.10 -3.56 2.83
N LYS A 146 7.42 -3.48 2.81
CA LYS A 146 8.16 -3.70 1.56
C LYS A 146 7.83 -5.10 1.05
N PRO A 147 7.69 -5.30 -0.29
CA PRO A 147 7.66 -6.66 -0.82
C PRO A 147 8.86 -7.40 -0.26
N SER A 148 8.63 -8.53 0.38
CA SER A 148 9.72 -9.43 0.75
C SER A 148 10.38 -9.88 -0.54
N VAL A 149 11.59 -9.42 -0.80
CA VAL A 149 12.43 -10.04 -1.82
C VAL A 149 12.73 -11.42 -1.26
N GLU A 150 11.95 -12.43 -1.65
CA GLU A 150 12.37 -13.80 -1.45
C GLU A 150 13.72 -13.92 -2.16
N ARG A 151 14.78 -13.85 -1.36
CA ARG A 151 16.11 -14.19 -1.81
C ARG A 151 16.03 -15.69 -2.14
N ARG A 152 15.77 -16.02 -3.40
CA ARG A 152 15.99 -17.38 -3.89
C ARG A 152 17.46 -17.64 -3.68
N GLU A 153 17.81 -18.19 -2.53
CA GLU A 153 19.12 -18.78 -2.36
C GLU A 153 19.23 -19.91 -3.38
N PRO A 154 20.24 -19.88 -4.27
CA PRO A 154 20.45 -21.00 -5.16
C PRO A 154 20.72 -22.21 -4.26
N GLY A 155 19.75 -23.11 -4.18
CA GLY A 155 19.92 -24.37 -3.45
C GLY A 155 21.00 -25.17 -4.14
N PHE A 156 22.20 -25.21 -3.57
CA PHE A 156 23.25 -26.13 -3.99
C PHE A 156 22.85 -27.54 -3.56
N HIS A 157 22.32 -28.31 -4.50
CA HIS A 157 22.12 -29.73 -4.30
C HIS A 157 23.45 -30.45 -4.53
N PHE A 158 24.16 -30.78 -3.46
CA PHE A 158 25.28 -31.70 -3.53
C PHE A 158 24.75 -33.13 -3.66
N GLY A 159 24.70 -33.62 -4.87
CA GLY A 159 24.48 -35.05 -5.13
C GLY A 159 25.79 -35.83 -4.85
N ILE A 160 25.86 -36.60 -3.76
CA ILE A 160 26.95 -37.57 -3.55
C ILE A 160 26.58 -38.85 -4.32
N GLY A 161 27.14 -39.02 -5.50
CA GLY A 161 27.05 -40.25 -6.24
C GLY A 161 28.05 -41.27 -5.72
N VAL A 162 27.59 -42.32 -5.04
CA VAL A 162 28.41 -43.47 -4.70
C VAL A 162 28.41 -44.45 -5.89
N GLY A 163 29.46 -44.43 -6.70
CA GLY A 163 29.68 -45.41 -7.75
C GLY A 163 30.27 -46.71 -7.18
N ILE A 164 29.51 -47.81 -7.20
CA ILE A 164 30.02 -49.15 -6.91
C ILE A 164 30.57 -49.71 -8.25
N ILE A 165 31.88 -49.85 -8.34
CA ILE A 165 32.56 -50.56 -9.44
C ILE A 165 32.64 -52.03 -9.05
N ARG A 166 32.16 -52.92 -9.94
CA ARG A 166 32.23 -54.36 -9.81
C ARG A 166 33.18 -54.89 -10.86
#